data_03607e79d2d3739f66b60dbd7e23c6e3
#
_entry.id   03607e79d2d3739f66b60dbd7e23c6e3
#
_cell.length_a   1.000
_cell.length_b   1.000
_cell.length_c   1.000
_cell.angle_alpha   90.00
_cell.angle_beta   90.00
_cell.angle_gamma   90.00
#
_symmetry.space_group_name_H-M   'P 1'
#
loop_
_entity.id
_entity.type
_entity.pdbx_description
1 polymer ?
#
loop_
_entity_poly.entity_id
_entity_poly.type
_entity_poly.pdbx_seq_one_letter_code
_entity_poly.pdbx_strand_id
1 'polypeptide(L)'
;MIPPEKIEHYPILRFTVKSEISASCKLAYEEAEEVTLNGERVSVKADGFFTDHDIHTLTLPPLRPGTNILEIKAPIGKRISIENFFLLGKFGVHISGCEKRIVPLADTIGFGDITAQGLPFYGGNLRYHAKVTLPECKLRVRANYYRSAMIKVLLDGKEIGRIAFDPFATDPVCVSAGEHELTLIHYGNRYNSFGALHDCGDQRDWYGPEMWYSEGDQWSYEYQLKKTGILASPILECYEK
;
A
#
# COMPACT_ATOMS: atom_id res chain seq x y z
N MET A 1 -3.06 25.48 -27.93
CA MET A 1 -4.07 25.23 -26.87
C MET A 1 -4.84 23.99 -27.27
N ILE A 2 -4.85 22.95 -26.42
CA ILE A 2 -5.61 21.72 -26.68
C ILE A 2 -7.10 22.07 -26.44
N PRO A 3 -8.01 21.76 -27.37
CA PRO A 3 -9.42 22.04 -27.18
C PRO A 3 -9.96 21.23 -25.97
N PRO A 4 -10.98 21.76 -25.27
CA PRO A 4 -11.59 21.04 -24.15
C PRO A 4 -12.12 19.69 -24.62
N GLU A 5 -12.03 18.69 -23.75
CA GLU A 5 -12.54 17.33 -24.00
C GLU A 5 -14.06 17.37 -24.15
N LYS A 6 -14.55 16.66 -25.16
CA LYS A 6 -15.99 16.42 -25.29
C LYS A 6 -16.36 15.17 -24.49
N ILE A 7 -17.12 15.34 -23.42
CA ILE A 7 -17.64 14.22 -22.65
C ILE A 7 -18.75 13.54 -23.47
N GLU A 8 -18.62 12.24 -23.66
CA GLU A 8 -19.55 11.42 -24.45
C GLU A 8 -20.59 10.74 -23.56
N HIS A 9 -20.18 10.27 -22.37
CA HIS A 9 -21.04 9.54 -21.45
C HIS A 9 -20.73 9.90 -19.99
N TYR A 10 -21.71 9.67 -19.11
CA TYR A 10 -21.61 9.81 -17.67
C TYR A 10 -22.14 8.56 -16.96
N PRO A 11 -21.41 7.44 -16.99
CA PRO A 11 -21.82 6.24 -16.26
C PRO A 11 -21.82 6.48 -14.76
N ILE A 12 -22.67 5.73 -14.07
CA ILE A 12 -22.68 5.65 -12.61
C ILE A 12 -22.03 4.32 -12.20
N LEU A 13 -20.89 4.42 -11.56
CA LEU A 13 -20.17 3.28 -11.00
C LEU A 13 -20.68 3.05 -9.58
N ARG A 14 -21.13 1.84 -9.30
CA ARG A 14 -21.65 1.47 -7.98
C ARG A 14 -20.76 0.45 -7.32
N PHE A 15 -20.21 0.82 -6.17
CA PHE A 15 -19.35 0.00 -5.36
C PHE A 15 -20.04 -0.41 -4.06
N THR A 16 -19.96 -1.69 -3.74
CA THR A 16 -20.40 -2.24 -2.45
C THR A 16 -19.18 -2.38 -1.54
N VAL A 17 -19.13 -1.57 -0.48
CA VAL A 17 -18.04 -1.55 0.49
C VAL A 17 -18.52 -2.19 1.78
N LYS A 18 -17.96 -3.38 2.11
CA LYS A 18 -18.20 -4.06 3.38
C LYS A 18 -17.23 -3.52 4.44
N SER A 19 -17.70 -3.16 5.61
CA SER A 19 -16.89 -2.69 6.74
C SER A 19 -17.32 -3.35 8.06
N GLU A 20 -16.36 -3.77 8.86
CA GLU A 20 -16.63 -4.28 10.23
C GLU A 20 -16.68 -3.13 11.25
N ILE A 21 -16.18 -1.97 10.89
CA ILE A 21 -16.03 -0.81 11.76
C ILE A 21 -16.67 0.45 11.17
N SER A 22 -16.88 1.46 12.01
CA SER A 22 -17.04 2.81 11.52
C SER A 22 -15.65 3.36 11.14
N ALA A 23 -15.47 3.82 9.91
CA ALA A 23 -14.17 4.26 9.41
C ALA A 23 -14.29 5.63 8.73
N SER A 24 -13.50 6.60 9.21
CA SER A 24 -13.29 7.85 8.48
C SER A 24 -12.39 7.58 7.28
N CYS A 25 -12.81 8.02 6.11
CA CYS A 25 -12.06 7.79 4.88
C CYS A 25 -12.17 8.96 3.90
N LYS A 26 -11.26 8.97 2.95
CA LYS A 26 -11.30 9.82 1.78
C LYS A 26 -11.45 8.95 0.53
N LEU A 27 -12.13 9.48 -0.46
CA LEU A 27 -12.10 8.95 -1.81
C LEU A 27 -10.95 9.63 -2.57
N ALA A 28 -10.10 8.86 -3.22
CA ALA A 28 -9.14 9.36 -4.19
C ALA A 28 -9.63 8.98 -5.60
N TYR A 29 -9.57 9.93 -6.53
CA TYR A 29 -10.15 9.84 -7.87
C TYR A 29 -9.46 10.80 -8.83
N GLU A 30 -9.43 10.50 -10.11
CA GLU A 30 -8.99 11.45 -11.14
C GLU A 30 -10.14 12.32 -11.61
N GLU A 31 -11.26 11.69 -12.02
CA GLU A 31 -12.43 12.39 -12.52
C GLU A 31 -13.72 11.88 -11.82
N ALA A 32 -14.51 12.80 -11.30
CA ALA A 32 -15.83 12.53 -10.74
C ALA A 32 -16.74 13.76 -10.87
N GLU A 33 -17.95 13.56 -11.36
CA GLU A 33 -18.97 14.59 -11.51
C GLU A 33 -19.89 14.64 -10.27
N GLU A 34 -20.29 13.47 -9.79
CA GLU A 34 -21.13 13.32 -8.61
C GLU A 34 -20.64 12.11 -7.79
N VAL A 35 -20.71 12.26 -6.48
CA VAL A 35 -20.40 11.17 -5.53
C VAL A 35 -21.54 11.09 -4.51
N THR A 36 -22.02 9.88 -4.26
CA THR A 36 -22.95 9.61 -3.15
C THR A 36 -22.42 8.48 -2.28
N LEU A 37 -22.64 8.56 -0.99
CA LEU A 37 -22.38 7.49 -0.04
C LEU A 37 -23.67 7.16 0.72
N ASN A 38 -24.14 5.91 0.62
CA ASN A 38 -25.38 5.45 1.23
C ASN A 38 -26.61 6.32 0.86
N GLY A 39 -26.65 6.84 -0.38
CA GLY A 39 -27.69 7.72 -0.90
C GLY A 39 -27.54 9.20 -0.50
N GLU A 40 -26.57 9.55 0.33
CA GLU A 40 -26.26 10.93 0.69
C GLU A 40 -25.24 11.54 -0.29
N ARG A 41 -25.56 12.70 -0.85
CA ARG A 41 -24.67 13.39 -1.80
C ARG A 41 -23.46 13.97 -1.08
N VAL A 42 -22.28 13.73 -1.63
CA VAL A 42 -21.00 14.26 -1.14
C VAL A 42 -20.53 15.38 -2.06
N SER A 43 -19.99 16.45 -1.49
CA SER A 43 -19.41 17.54 -2.28
C SER A 43 -18.15 17.06 -3.01
N VAL A 44 -18.11 17.20 -4.33
CA VAL A 44 -16.97 16.83 -5.19
C VAL A 44 -15.90 17.93 -5.21
N LYS A 45 -15.70 18.61 -4.08
CA LYS A 45 -14.63 19.59 -3.93
C LYS A 45 -13.39 18.89 -3.41
N ALA A 46 -12.32 18.91 -4.22
CA ALA A 46 -11.03 18.35 -3.80
C ALA A 46 -10.50 19.04 -2.53
N ASP A 47 -10.00 18.23 -1.59
CA ASP A 47 -9.40 18.66 -0.32
C ASP A 47 -7.92 18.24 -0.20
N GLY A 48 -7.35 17.71 -1.28
CA GLY A 48 -5.95 17.28 -1.39
C GLY A 48 -5.72 16.41 -2.60
N PHE A 49 -4.64 15.63 -2.56
CA PHE A 49 -4.27 14.68 -3.62
C PHE A 49 -3.67 13.39 -3.02
N PHE A 50 -3.66 12.32 -3.80
CA PHE A 50 -3.08 11.04 -3.41
C PHE A 50 -2.01 10.64 -4.42
N THR A 51 -0.75 10.62 -4.02
CA THR A 51 0.38 10.16 -4.84
C THR A 51 0.75 11.10 -5.99
N ASP A 52 -0.19 11.45 -6.82
CA ASP A 52 -0.07 12.38 -7.93
C ASP A 52 -1.05 13.55 -7.73
N HIS A 53 -0.72 14.72 -8.28
CA HIS A 53 -1.59 15.90 -8.17
C HIS A 53 -2.89 15.76 -8.96
N ASP A 54 -2.90 14.90 -9.98
CA ASP A 54 -4.09 14.63 -10.78
C ASP A 54 -5.06 13.66 -10.09
N ILE A 55 -4.58 12.89 -9.10
CA ILE A 55 -5.43 12.04 -8.26
C ILE A 55 -5.95 12.84 -7.07
N HIS A 56 -7.08 13.50 -7.25
CA HIS A 56 -7.70 14.33 -6.23
C HIS A 56 -8.23 13.51 -5.05
N THR A 57 -8.35 14.14 -3.88
CA THR A 57 -9.05 13.52 -2.75
C THR A 57 -10.22 14.35 -2.30
N LEU A 58 -11.26 13.68 -1.79
CA LEU A 58 -12.35 14.29 -1.04
C LEU A 58 -12.67 13.49 0.22
N THR A 59 -13.05 14.17 1.29
CA THR A 59 -13.47 13.53 2.54
C THR A 59 -14.88 12.98 2.39
N LEU A 60 -15.05 11.67 2.66
CA LEU A 60 -16.36 11.03 2.72
C LEU A 60 -16.95 11.12 4.14
N PRO A 61 -18.30 11.08 4.27
CA PRO A 61 -18.90 10.71 5.54
C PRO A 61 -18.33 9.36 6.04
N PRO A 62 -18.27 9.13 7.36
CA PRO A 62 -17.74 7.86 7.87
C PRO A 62 -18.52 6.65 7.32
N LEU A 63 -17.78 5.62 6.91
CA LEU A 63 -18.39 4.34 6.62
C LEU A 63 -19.05 3.79 7.88
N ARG A 64 -20.16 3.08 7.71
CA ARG A 64 -20.90 2.41 8.79
C ARG A 64 -20.47 0.93 8.85
N PRO A 65 -20.50 0.28 10.00
CA PRO A 65 -20.42 -1.16 10.06
C PRO A 65 -21.50 -1.81 9.19
N GLY A 66 -21.14 -2.86 8.47
CA GLY A 66 -21.99 -3.52 7.48
C GLY A 66 -21.70 -3.08 6.05
N THR A 67 -22.76 -2.99 5.25
CA THR A 67 -22.68 -2.66 3.82
C THR A 67 -22.85 -1.18 3.60
N ASN A 68 -21.93 -0.58 2.84
CA ASN A 68 -22.01 0.79 2.36
C ASN A 68 -22.08 0.77 0.84
N ILE A 69 -22.85 1.67 0.27
CA ILE A 69 -22.98 1.87 -1.18
C ILE A 69 -22.34 3.20 -1.55
N LEU A 70 -21.26 3.12 -2.31
CA LEU A 70 -20.58 4.28 -2.91
C LEU A 70 -20.96 4.33 -4.39
N GLU A 71 -21.53 5.43 -4.84
CA GLU A 71 -21.83 5.65 -6.25
C GLU A 71 -21.05 6.86 -6.74
N ILE A 72 -20.43 6.71 -7.90
CA ILE A 72 -19.61 7.74 -8.54
C ILE A 72 -20.06 7.88 -9.97
N LYS A 73 -20.52 9.08 -10.34
CA LYS A 73 -20.81 9.45 -11.72
C LYS A 73 -19.53 10.02 -12.31
N ALA A 74 -18.93 9.29 -13.25
CA ALA A 74 -17.66 9.64 -13.86
C ALA A 74 -17.84 10.05 -15.32
N PRO A 75 -17.13 11.09 -15.82
CA PRO A 75 -17.15 11.44 -17.23
C PRO A 75 -16.33 10.44 -18.05
N ILE A 76 -16.78 10.12 -19.26
CA ILE A 76 -16.02 9.38 -20.27
C ILE A 76 -15.98 10.16 -21.57
N GLY A 77 -14.81 10.28 -22.15
CA GLY A 77 -14.56 10.92 -23.43
C GLY A 77 -13.45 10.19 -24.20
N LYS A 78 -12.98 10.80 -25.28
CA LYS A 78 -11.91 10.19 -26.10
C LYS A 78 -10.54 10.15 -25.39
N ARG A 79 -10.31 11.06 -24.43
CA ARG A 79 -9.06 11.21 -23.68
C ARG A 79 -9.26 11.05 -22.19
N ILE A 80 -10.51 10.90 -21.74
CA ILE A 80 -10.87 10.66 -20.34
C ILE A 80 -11.46 9.26 -20.25
N SER A 81 -10.81 8.39 -19.52
CA SER A 81 -11.26 7.03 -19.20
C SER A 81 -11.58 6.89 -17.72
N ILE A 82 -12.21 5.78 -17.37
CA ILE A 82 -12.42 5.44 -15.95
C ILE A 82 -11.13 4.87 -15.41
N GLU A 83 -10.52 5.61 -14.48
CA GLU A 83 -9.35 5.19 -13.74
C GLU A 83 -9.73 4.54 -12.40
N ASN A 84 -8.74 4.11 -11.64
CA ASN A 84 -8.96 3.48 -10.35
C ASN A 84 -9.45 4.49 -9.30
N PHE A 85 -10.39 4.04 -8.46
CA PHE A 85 -10.82 4.77 -7.27
C PHE A 85 -10.21 4.13 -6.02
N PHE A 86 -9.73 4.94 -5.08
CA PHE A 86 -9.10 4.44 -3.86
C PHE A 86 -9.84 4.96 -2.62
N LEU A 87 -10.08 4.08 -1.66
CA LEU A 87 -10.51 4.48 -0.32
C LEU A 87 -9.27 4.58 0.59
N LEU A 88 -9.02 5.77 1.10
CA LEU A 88 -7.87 6.09 1.96
C LEU A 88 -8.33 6.32 3.39
N GLY A 89 -7.67 5.69 4.36
CA GLY A 89 -8.03 5.88 5.78
C GLY A 89 -7.16 5.05 6.73
N LYS A 90 -7.41 5.21 8.02
CA LYS A 90 -6.76 4.43 9.08
C LYS A 90 -7.57 3.15 9.36
N PHE A 91 -7.45 2.19 8.48
CA PHE A 91 -8.11 0.89 8.59
C PHE A 91 -7.24 -0.20 7.96
N GLY A 92 -7.49 -1.42 8.35
CA GLY A 92 -6.98 -2.61 7.69
C GLY A 92 -7.97 -3.10 6.62
N VAL A 93 -7.50 -3.97 5.74
CA VAL A 93 -8.34 -4.68 4.77
C VAL A 93 -8.08 -6.17 4.90
N HIS A 94 -9.14 -6.94 5.06
CA HIS A 94 -9.10 -8.39 5.01
C HIS A 94 -9.56 -8.85 3.64
N ILE A 95 -8.79 -9.75 3.03
CA ILE A 95 -9.11 -10.37 1.74
C ILE A 95 -9.20 -11.88 1.93
N SER A 96 -10.25 -12.49 1.38
CA SER A 96 -10.43 -13.94 1.34
C SER A 96 -11.09 -14.30 0.01
N GLY A 97 -10.30 -14.86 -0.91
CA GLY A 97 -10.71 -15.07 -2.29
C GLY A 97 -11.11 -13.76 -2.96
N CYS A 98 -12.33 -13.71 -3.49
CA CYS A 98 -12.89 -12.49 -4.10
C CYS A 98 -13.49 -11.51 -3.08
N GLU A 99 -13.65 -11.91 -1.80
CA GLU A 99 -14.22 -11.05 -0.78
C GLU A 99 -13.18 -10.14 -0.15
N LYS A 100 -13.56 -8.89 0.04
CA LYS A 100 -12.77 -7.87 0.73
C LYS A 100 -13.65 -7.08 1.68
N ARG A 101 -13.10 -6.76 2.84
CA ARG A 101 -13.78 -5.96 3.85
C ARG A 101 -12.81 -5.09 4.63
N ILE A 102 -13.26 -3.92 5.01
CA ILE A 102 -12.55 -3.02 5.90
C ILE A 102 -12.66 -3.59 7.32
N VAL A 103 -11.50 -3.67 7.99
CA VAL A 103 -11.36 -4.18 9.36
C VAL A 103 -10.59 -3.18 10.22
N PRO A 104 -10.57 -3.32 11.56
CA PRO A 104 -9.67 -2.51 12.38
C PRO A 104 -8.22 -2.60 11.88
N LEU A 105 -7.52 -1.47 11.89
CA LEU A 105 -6.08 -1.48 11.68
C LEU A 105 -5.41 -2.21 12.85
N ALA A 106 -4.51 -3.13 12.56
CA ALA A 106 -3.73 -3.79 13.62
C ALA A 106 -2.85 -2.76 14.35
N ASP A 107 -2.82 -2.83 15.68
CA ASP A 107 -2.00 -1.93 16.51
C ASP A 107 -0.50 -2.15 16.28
N THR A 108 -0.13 -3.38 15.95
CA THR A 108 1.25 -3.77 15.65
C THR A 108 1.29 -4.74 14.49
N ILE A 109 2.38 -4.67 13.71
CA ILE A 109 2.71 -5.64 12.67
C ILE A 109 4.06 -6.25 12.96
N GLY A 110 4.21 -7.54 12.70
CA GLY A 110 5.46 -8.27 12.85
C GLY A 110 6.24 -8.40 11.55
N PHE A 111 7.39 -9.05 11.63
CA PHE A 111 8.06 -9.55 10.44
C PHE A 111 7.17 -10.57 9.72
N GLY A 112 7.25 -10.57 8.41
CA GLY A 112 6.39 -11.38 7.54
C GLY A 112 5.72 -10.55 6.46
N ASP A 113 4.86 -11.21 5.71
CA ASP A 113 4.07 -10.57 4.66
C ASP A 113 2.99 -9.66 5.27
N ILE A 114 3.10 -8.35 5.04
CA ILE A 114 2.13 -7.37 5.56
C ILE A 114 0.76 -7.46 4.88
N THR A 115 0.69 -8.04 3.67
CA THR A 115 -0.58 -8.23 2.98
C THR A 115 -1.50 -9.16 3.77
N ALA A 116 -0.94 -10.18 4.43
CA ALA A 116 -1.64 -11.07 5.33
C ALA A 116 -1.90 -10.47 6.73
N GLN A 117 -1.29 -9.33 7.05
CA GLN A 117 -1.45 -8.62 8.32
C GLN A 117 -2.40 -7.42 8.23
N GLY A 118 -3.32 -7.43 7.25
CA GLY A 118 -4.34 -6.40 7.08
C GLY A 118 -3.90 -5.19 6.25
N LEU A 119 -2.75 -5.23 5.61
CA LEU A 119 -2.21 -4.15 4.78
C LEU A 119 -1.97 -4.56 3.32
N PRO A 120 -2.96 -5.19 2.64
CA PRO A 120 -2.76 -5.74 1.29
C PRO A 120 -2.41 -4.68 0.24
N PHE A 121 -2.91 -3.47 0.38
CA PHE A 121 -2.74 -2.37 -0.58
C PHE A 121 -1.83 -1.25 -0.07
N TYR A 122 -1.15 -1.45 1.06
CA TYR A 122 -0.30 -0.42 1.65
C TYR A 122 1.02 -0.31 0.89
N GLY A 123 1.27 0.84 0.26
CA GLY A 123 2.50 1.14 -0.49
C GLY A 123 3.46 2.10 0.23
N GLY A 124 3.16 2.46 1.48
CA GLY A 124 3.99 3.39 2.26
C GLY A 124 5.18 2.70 2.96
N ASN A 125 5.96 3.51 3.67
CA ASN A 125 7.11 3.03 4.43
C ASN A 125 6.65 2.49 5.78
N LEU A 126 7.29 1.40 6.24
CA LEU A 126 7.08 0.80 7.56
C LEU A 126 8.30 0.96 8.44
N ARG A 127 8.07 1.22 9.72
CA ARG A 127 9.13 1.24 10.73
C ARG A 127 8.93 0.10 11.71
N TYR A 128 9.93 -0.76 11.78
CA TYR A 128 10.01 -1.83 12.77
C TYR A 128 10.95 -1.38 13.88
N HIS A 129 10.46 -1.38 15.11
CA HIS A 129 11.25 -1.01 16.29
C HIS A 129 11.46 -2.23 17.16
N ALA A 130 12.68 -2.42 17.63
CA ALA A 130 13.02 -3.49 18.55
C ALA A 130 14.07 -3.00 19.56
N LYS A 131 13.90 -3.38 20.83
CA LYS A 131 14.97 -3.28 21.83
C LYS A 131 15.85 -4.52 21.72
N VAL A 132 17.16 -4.31 21.65
CA VAL A 132 18.15 -5.36 21.52
C VAL A 132 19.25 -5.15 22.55
N THR A 133 19.70 -6.22 23.20
CA THR A 133 20.86 -6.19 24.11
C THR A 133 22.06 -6.69 23.34
N LEU A 134 23.08 -5.86 23.19
CA LEU A 134 24.29 -6.14 22.44
C LEU A 134 25.51 -6.20 23.37
N PRO A 135 26.48 -7.07 23.10
CA PRO A 135 27.83 -6.96 23.66
C PRO A 135 28.59 -5.81 23.01
N GLU A 136 29.71 -5.43 23.56
CA GLU A 136 30.65 -4.55 22.85
C GLU A 136 31.25 -5.30 21.66
N CYS A 137 30.90 -4.86 20.43
CA CYS A 137 31.27 -5.58 19.21
C CYS A 137 31.27 -4.67 17.96
N LYS A 138 31.64 -5.24 16.83
CA LYS A 138 31.30 -4.69 15.52
C LYS A 138 30.00 -5.33 15.06
N LEU A 139 28.91 -4.55 15.11
CA LEU A 139 27.58 -4.98 14.70
C LEU A 139 27.43 -4.88 13.19
N ARG A 140 26.90 -5.93 12.58
CA ARG A 140 26.41 -5.99 11.21
C ARG A 140 24.96 -6.47 11.22
N VAL A 141 24.08 -5.79 10.50
CA VAL A 141 22.69 -6.19 10.38
C VAL A 141 22.46 -6.78 8.98
N ARG A 142 21.97 -8.02 8.92
CA ARG A 142 21.67 -8.74 7.68
C ARG A 142 20.16 -8.96 7.55
N ALA A 143 19.60 -8.66 6.36
CA ALA A 143 18.22 -8.98 6.02
C ALA A 143 18.18 -9.40 4.55
N ASN A 144 18.20 -10.69 4.28
CA ASN A 144 18.22 -11.24 2.92
C ASN A 144 16.86 -11.75 2.44
N TYR A 145 15.81 -11.67 3.26
CA TYR A 145 14.47 -12.10 2.90
C TYR A 145 13.46 -10.97 3.17
N TYR A 146 13.36 -10.06 2.23
CA TYR A 146 12.42 -8.94 2.24
C TYR A 146 11.93 -8.64 0.81
N ARG A 147 10.85 -7.87 0.72
CA ARG A 147 10.27 -7.37 -0.52
C ARG A 147 10.05 -5.88 -0.39
N SER A 148 11.05 -5.11 -0.76
CA SER A 148 11.06 -3.65 -0.82
C SER A 148 12.19 -3.17 -1.70
N ALA A 149 12.23 -1.87 -1.97
CA ALA A 149 13.36 -1.26 -2.66
C ALA A 149 14.63 -1.26 -1.79
N MET A 150 14.48 -1.04 -0.46
CA MET A 150 15.59 -0.87 0.46
C MET A 150 15.11 -0.99 1.91
N ILE A 151 16.00 -1.38 2.81
CA ILE A 151 15.83 -1.24 4.26
C ILE A 151 16.90 -0.26 4.77
N LYS A 152 16.49 0.82 5.45
CA LYS A 152 17.39 1.69 6.21
C LYS A 152 17.46 1.17 7.63
N VAL A 153 18.67 1.09 8.18
CA VAL A 153 18.95 0.60 9.53
C VAL A 153 19.42 1.73 10.41
N LEU A 154 18.73 1.94 11.53
CA LEU A 154 19.15 2.90 12.56
C LEU A 154 19.41 2.15 13.87
N LEU A 155 20.41 2.58 14.61
CA LEU A 155 20.67 2.17 15.99
C LEU A 155 20.66 3.44 16.85
N ASP A 156 19.84 3.46 17.91
CA ASP A 156 19.64 4.62 18.79
C ASP A 156 19.32 5.91 18.02
N GLY A 157 18.48 5.78 16.98
CA GLY A 157 18.07 6.89 16.12
C GLY A 157 19.10 7.31 15.06
N LYS A 158 20.35 6.80 15.10
CA LYS A 158 21.39 7.11 14.12
C LYS A 158 21.42 6.07 13.00
N GLU A 159 21.45 6.54 11.75
CA GLU A 159 21.62 5.63 10.59
C GLU A 159 22.99 4.94 10.65
N ILE A 160 23.00 3.61 10.62
CA ILE A 160 24.18 2.77 10.61
C ILE A 160 24.40 2.03 9.28
N GLY A 161 23.42 2.10 8.37
CA GLY A 161 23.57 1.52 7.04
C GLY A 161 22.25 1.33 6.31
N ARG A 162 22.38 0.84 5.09
CA ARG A 162 21.25 0.51 4.19
C ARG A 162 21.46 -0.86 3.60
N ILE A 163 20.36 -1.60 3.42
CA ILE A 163 20.36 -2.94 2.85
C ILE A 163 19.53 -2.85 1.55
N ALA A 164 20.18 -2.98 0.39
CA ALA A 164 19.54 -2.92 -0.91
C ALA A 164 20.08 -3.97 -1.89
N PHE A 165 21.36 -4.32 -1.76
CA PHE A 165 22.09 -5.19 -2.68
C PHE A 165 22.86 -6.25 -1.91
N ASP A 166 23.36 -7.28 -2.63
CA ASP A 166 24.26 -8.28 -2.07
C ASP A 166 25.46 -7.58 -1.39
N PRO A 167 25.83 -8.00 -0.20
CA PRO A 167 25.45 -9.20 0.57
C PRO A 167 24.20 -9.04 1.45
N PHE A 168 23.30 -8.09 1.16
CA PHE A 168 22.06 -7.81 1.90
C PHE A 168 22.29 -7.57 3.39
N ALA A 169 23.33 -6.82 3.71
CA ALA A 169 23.73 -6.48 5.07
C ALA A 169 24.34 -5.07 5.11
N THR A 170 24.38 -4.47 6.31
CA THR A 170 25.13 -3.23 6.54
C THR A 170 26.63 -3.50 6.62
N ASP A 171 27.44 -2.46 6.50
CA ASP A 171 28.84 -2.55 6.94
C ASP A 171 28.89 -2.70 8.47
N PRO A 172 29.94 -3.36 9.02
CA PRO A 172 30.10 -3.48 10.45
C PRO A 172 30.37 -2.13 11.11
N VAL A 173 29.64 -1.80 12.18
CA VAL A 173 29.82 -0.57 12.97
C VAL A 173 30.15 -0.93 14.43
N CYS A 174 31.06 -0.16 15.07
CA CYS A 174 31.37 -0.36 16.49
C CYS A 174 30.19 0.06 17.34
N VAL A 175 29.77 -0.82 18.26
CA VAL A 175 28.70 -0.59 19.23
C VAL A 175 29.23 -0.88 20.65
N SER A 176 28.67 -0.16 21.64
CA SER A 176 28.94 -0.43 23.06
C SER A 176 28.13 -1.62 23.56
N ALA A 177 28.52 -2.18 24.69
CA ALA A 177 27.66 -3.13 25.39
C ALA A 177 26.47 -2.40 26.02
N GLY A 178 25.27 -3.02 25.95
CA GLY A 178 24.08 -2.46 26.57
C GLY A 178 22.78 -2.72 25.79
N GLU A 179 21.72 -2.06 26.26
CA GLU A 179 20.42 -2.04 25.56
C GLU A 179 20.45 -0.94 24.49
N HIS A 180 20.01 -1.27 23.30
CA HIS A 180 19.93 -0.38 22.15
C HIS A 180 18.55 -0.44 21.51
N GLU A 181 18.11 0.65 20.86
CA GLU A 181 16.93 0.70 20.03
C GLU A 181 17.33 0.47 18.55
N LEU A 182 16.95 -0.68 18.01
CA LEU A 182 17.12 -0.98 16.59
C LEU A 182 15.85 -0.55 15.84
N THR A 183 16.00 0.28 14.82
CA THR A 183 14.92 0.67 13.92
C THR A 183 15.25 0.24 12.49
N LEU A 184 14.33 -0.48 11.87
CA LEU A 184 14.41 -0.86 10.46
C LEU A 184 13.32 -0.12 9.70
N ILE A 185 13.70 0.72 8.72
CA ILE A 185 12.74 1.41 7.85
C ILE A 185 12.70 0.65 6.53
N HIS A 186 11.61 -0.06 6.33
CA HIS A 186 11.27 -0.72 5.08
C HIS A 186 10.66 0.32 4.12
N TYR A 187 11.24 0.50 2.96
CA TYR A 187 10.70 1.38 1.92
C TYR A 187 9.75 0.58 1.05
N GLY A 188 8.47 0.90 1.15
CA GLY A 188 7.41 0.24 0.39
C GLY A 188 7.50 0.48 -1.11
N ASN A 189 6.72 -0.26 -1.85
CA ASN A 189 6.45 -0.04 -3.26
C ASN A 189 4.94 0.02 -3.50
N ARG A 190 4.54 0.47 -4.66
CA ARG A 190 3.12 0.68 -4.97
C ARG A 190 2.51 -0.37 -5.88
N TYR A 191 3.16 -1.52 -6.05
CA TYR A 191 2.64 -2.57 -6.93
C TYR A 191 1.23 -2.99 -6.52
N ASN A 192 1.00 -3.25 -5.22
CA ASN A 192 -0.31 -3.67 -4.73
C ASN A 192 -1.37 -2.53 -4.69
N SER A 193 -0.98 -1.29 -5.01
CA SER A 193 -1.92 -0.16 -5.10
C SER A 193 -2.25 0.19 -6.56
N PHE A 194 -1.27 0.11 -7.46
CA PHE A 194 -1.36 0.61 -8.83
C PHE A 194 -0.98 -0.43 -9.90
N GLY A 195 -0.59 -1.65 -9.51
CA GLY A 195 -0.22 -2.69 -10.46
C GLY A 195 -1.41 -3.46 -11.02
N ALA A 196 -1.12 -4.40 -11.92
CA ALA A 196 -2.10 -5.28 -12.53
C ALA A 196 -2.53 -6.38 -11.54
N LEU A 197 -3.38 -6.04 -10.58
CA LEU A 197 -3.73 -6.89 -9.43
C LEU A 197 -4.64 -8.08 -9.76
N HIS A 198 -5.14 -8.16 -10.97
CA HIS A 198 -5.98 -9.25 -11.43
C HIS A 198 -5.28 -10.11 -12.49
N ASP A 199 -4.03 -9.75 -12.85
CA ASP A 199 -3.22 -10.54 -13.78
C ASP A 199 -2.68 -11.80 -13.10
N CYS A 200 -3.07 -12.97 -13.62
CA CYS A 200 -2.62 -14.29 -13.19
C CYS A 200 -1.76 -15.00 -14.26
N GLY A 201 -1.36 -14.29 -15.30
CA GLY A 201 -0.50 -14.81 -16.36
C GLY A 201 0.93 -15.10 -15.90
N ASP A 202 1.59 -16.02 -16.58
CA ASP A 202 2.98 -16.40 -16.29
C ASP A 202 4.02 -15.46 -16.91
N GLN A 203 3.60 -14.55 -17.76
CA GLN A 203 4.50 -13.56 -18.38
C GLN A 203 4.99 -12.56 -17.34
N ARG A 204 6.31 -12.49 -17.15
CA ARG A 204 6.91 -11.70 -16.05
C ARG A 204 8.02 -10.75 -16.50
N ASP A 205 8.27 -10.69 -17.79
CA ASP A 205 9.39 -9.93 -18.33
C ASP A 205 9.10 -8.44 -18.48
N TRP A 206 7.82 -8.08 -18.54
CA TRP A 206 7.37 -6.70 -18.69
C TRP A 206 5.99 -6.49 -18.05
N TYR A 207 5.79 -5.34 -17.41
CA TYR A 207 4.51 -4.88 -16.90
C TYR A 207 4.18 -3.52 -17.50
N GLY A 208 3.23 -3.50 -18.42
CA GLY A 208 2.70 -2.31 -19.04
C GLY A 208 1.17 -2.28 -19.00
N PRO A 209 0.53 -1.26 -19.57
CA PRO A 209 -0.93 -1.13 -19.59
C PRO A 209 -1.65 -2.33 -20.21
N GLU A 210 -1.00 -3.05 -21.10
CA GLU A 210 -1.51 -4.28 -21.72
C GLU A 210 -1.72 -5.44 -20.73
N MET A 211 -1.16 -5.34 -19.52
CA MET A 211 -1.33 -6.36 -18.45
C MET A 211 -2.57 -6.12 -17.58
N TRP A 212 -3.30 -5.03 -17.78
CA TRP A 212 -4.57 -4.76 -17.10
C TRP A 212 -5.74 -5.43 -17.85
N TYR A 213 -5.71 -6.75 -17.85
CA TYR A 213 -6.80 -7.54 -18.41
C TYR A 213 -8.07 -7.37 -17.56
N SER A 214 -9.23 -7.44 -18.20
CA SER A 214 -10.54 -7.46 -17.56
C SER A 214 -11.29 -8.77 -17.77
N GLU A 215 -10.73 -9.66 -18.60
CA GLU A 215 -11.31 -10.96 -18.95
C GLU A 215 -10.25 -11.92 -19.52
N GLY A 216 -10.63 -13.17 -19.75
CA GLY A 216 -9.78 -14.20 -20.36
C GLY A 216 -8.95 -14.99 -19.34
N ASP A 217 -8.10 -15.88 -19.87
CA ASP A 217 -7.36 -16.87 -19.08
C ASP A 217 -6.27 -16.26 -18.19
N GLN A 218 -5.86 -15.03 -18.49
CA GLN A 218 -4.84 -14.31 -17.71
C GLN A 218 -5.44 -13.36 -16.66
N TRP A 219 -6.75 -13.37 -16.51
CA TRP A 219 -7.44 -12.52 -15.55
C TRP A 219 -8.11 -13.34 -14.45
N SER A 220 -8.05 -12.87 -13.21
CA SER A 220 -8.69 -13.50 -12.05
C SER A 220 -9.53 -12.49 -11.27
N TYR A 221 -10.69 -12.93 -10.76
CA TYR A 221 -11.49 -12.15 -9.81
C TYR A 221 -10.78 -11.96 -8.45
N GLU A 222 -9.86 -12.86 -8.12
CA GLU A 222 -9.05 -12.76 -6.91
C GLU A 222 -7.86 -11.85 -7.15
N TYR A 223 -7.51 -11.07 -6.12
CA TYR A 223 -6.31 -10.23 -6.18
C TYR A 223 -5.04 -11.06 -6.21
N GLN A 224 -4.18 -10.80 -7.18
CA GLN A 224 -2.85 -11.38 -7.35
C GLN A 224 -1.80 -10.50 -6.63
N LEU A 225 -1.89 -10.45 -5.30
CA LEU A 225 -1.03 -9.59 -4.50
C LEU A 225 0.42 -10.08 -4.46
N LYS A 226 1.36 -9.16 -4.51
CA LYS A 226 2.77 -9.42 -4.25
C LYS A 226 3.06 -9.32 -2.76
N LYS A 227 3.76 -10.31 -2.21
CA LYS A 227 4.25 -10.25 -0.82
C LYS A 227 5.08 -8.99 -0.62
N THR A 228 4.88 -8.33 0.51
CA THR A 228 5.56 -7.07 0.85
C THR A 228 5.95 -7.07 2.32
N GLY A 229 7.08 -6.43 2.67
CA GLY A 229 7.56 -6.35 4.04
C GLY A 229 8.94 -6.97 4.24
N ILE A 230 9.42 -6.95 5.48
CA ILE A 230 10.58 -7.73 5.92
C ILE A 230 10.05 -9.12 6.27
N LEU A 231 10.22 -10.09 5.34
CA LEU A 231 9.54 -11.38 5.37
C LEU A 231 10.09 -12.37 6.39
N ALA A 232 11.31 -12.12 6.90
CA ALA A 232 11.91 -12.88 8.00
C ALA A 232 12.68 -11.95 8.93
N SER A 233 12.82 -12.33 10.19
CA SER A 233 13.60 -11.56 11.16
C SER A 233 15.03 -11.32 10.66
N PRO A 234 15.52 -10.08 10.69
CA PRO A 234 16.93 -9.79 10.42
C PRO A 234 17.85 -10.48 11.41
N ILE A 235 19.07 -10.72 10.98
CA ILE A 235 20.13 -11.33 11.78
C ILE A 235 21.08 -10.22 12.25
N LEU A 236 21.37 -10.19 13.55
CA LEU A 236 22.38 -9.33 14.15
C LEU A 236 23.66 -10.13 14.31
N GLU A 237 24.69 -9.78 13.53
CA GLU A 237 26.00 -10.42 13.57
C GLU A 237 26.94 -9.53 14.40
N CYS A 238 27.48 -10.08 15.48
CA CYS A 238 28.47 -9.41 16.33
C CYS A 238 29.85 -10.05 16.11
N TYR A 239 30.79 -9.25 15.66
CA TYR A 239 32.18 -9.65 15.48
C TYR A 239 33.06 -9.07 16.61
N GLU A 240 34.09 -9.80 17.00
CA GLU A 240 35.11 -9.25 17.90
C GLU A 240 35.77 -8.02 17.27
N LYS A 241 36.21 -7.10 18.12
CA LYS A 241 36.89 -5.86 17.71
C LYS A 241 38.25 -6.10 17.08
#